data_28d6db0317add6fb3cf7e53f0802dce8
#
_entry.id   28d6db0317add6fb3cf7e53f0802dce8
#
_cell.length_a   1.000
_cell.length_b   1.000
_cell.length_c   1.000
_cell.angle_alpha   90.00
_cell.angle_beta   90.00
_cell.angle_gamma   90.00
#
_symmetry.space_group_name_H-M   'P 1'
#
loop_
_entity.id
_entity.type
_entity.pdbx_description
1 polymer ?
#
loop_
_entity_poly.entity_id
_entity_poly.type
_entity_poly.pdbx_seq_one_letter_code
_entity_poly.pdbx_strand_id
1 'polypeptide(L)'
;MKPEEAIENLRERIDLAKKVWTNVPGIVEYRKALELAVKALKKQMRRKVRYEVVEYDECYDVNLYACICPSCGLHIIEFSDNDVVFKCNSDSPEDMFHSSMVHHAYIGMNNYCNRCGQKLDWSEKDGV
;
A
#
# COMPACT_ATOMS: atom_id res chain seq x y z
N MET A 1 -2.01 -21.90 -5.45
CA MET A 1 -0.74 -21.16 -5.68
C MET A 1 -0.81 -19.80 -5.01
N LYS A 2 0.22 -19.45 -4.26
CA LYS A 2 0.30 -18.14 -3.63
C LYS A 2 0.72 -17.07 -4.65
N PRO A 3 0.34 -15.78 -4.46
CA PRO A 3 0.74 -14.73 -5.38
C PRO A 3 2.24 -14.64 -5.63
N GLU A 4 3.05 -14.87 -4.60
CA GLU A 4 4.52 -14.85 -4.69
C GLU A 4 5.04 -15.91 -5.65
N GLU A 5 4.50 -17.12 -5.59
CA GLU A 5 4.87 -18.23 -6.48
C GLU A 5 4.48 -17.92 -7.92
N ALA A 6 3.30 -17.36 -8.12
CA ALA A 6 2.82 -16.97 -9.44
C ALA A 6 3.71 -15.88 -10.05
N ILE A 7 4.11 -14.89 -9.25
CA ILE A 7 5.00 -13.82 -9.69
C ILE A 7 6.36 -14.40 -10.12
N GLU A 8 6.92 -15.29 -9.34
CA GLU A 8 8.21 -15.93 -9.64
C GLU A 8 8.15 -16.70 -10.94
N ASN A 9 7.10 -17.50 -11.14
CA ASN A 9 6.90 -18.24 -12.39
C ASN A 9 6.78 -17.33 -13.61
N LEU A 10 6.05 -16.22 -13.47
CA LEU A 10 5.91 -15.25 -14.56
C LEU A 10 7.22 -14.53 -14.86
N ARG A 11 8.02 -14.21 -13.84
CA ARG A 11 9.34 -13.60 -14.03
C ARG A 11 10.30 -14.51 -14.79
N GLU A 12 10.28 -15.80 -14.52
CA GLU A 12 11.06 -16.79 -15.26
C GLU A 12 10.68 -16.79 -16.74
N ARG A 13 9.39 -16.73 -17.06
CA ARG A 13 8.91 -16.65 -18.44
C ARG A 13 9.32 -15.32 -19.12
N ILE A 14 9.27 -14.22 -18.39
CA ILE A 14 9.73 -12.92 -18.89
C ILE A 14 11.22 -13.00 -19.26
N ASP A 15 12.04 -13.60 -18.40
CA ASP A 15 13.47 -13.77 -18.65
C ASP A 15 13.74 -14.62 -19.88
N LEU A 16 12.99 -15.72 -20.05
CA LEU A 16 13.08 -16.56 -21.24
C LEU A 16 12.70 -15.79 -22.50
N ALA A 17 11.65 -14.97 -22.43
CA ALA A 17 11.22 -14.14 -23.55
C ALA A 17 12.30 -13.14 -23.96
N LYS A 18 13.02 -12.57 -22.98
CA LYS A 18 14.08 -11.61 -23.23
C LYS A 18 15.36 -12.24 -23.78
N LYS A 19 15.69 -13.46 -23.33
CA LYS A 19 16.98 -14.09 -23.63
C LYS A 19 16.92 -15.11 -24.76
N VAL A 20 15.84 -15.88 -24.82
CA VAL A 20 15.74 -17.05 -25.72
C VAL A 20 14.77 -16.81 -26.87
N TRP A 21 13.63 -16.20 -26.62
CA TRP A 21 12.55 -16.07 -27.59
C TRP A 21 12.51 -14.70 -28.28
N THR A 22 13.67 -14.09 -28.47
CA THR A 22 13.76 -12.73 -28.99
C THR A 22 13.21 -12.56 -30.41
N ASN A 23 13.25 -13.60 -31.23
CA ASN A 23 12.82 -13.58 -32.65
C ASN A 23 11.44 -14.20 -32.88
N VAL A 24 10.73 -14.59 -31.81
CA VAL A 24 9.41 -15.18 -31.95
C VAL A 24 8.37 -14.09 -32.25
N PRO A 25 7.52 -14.27 -33.30
CA PRO A 25 6.44 -13.31 -33.56
C PRO A 25 5.52 -13.14 -32.35
N GLY A 26 5.17 -11.89 -32.05
CA GLY A 26 4.28 -11.57 -30.91
C GLY A 26 4.96 -11.60 -29.55
N ILE A 27 6.28 -11.80 -29.48
CA ILE A 27 7.01 -11.90 -28.21
C ILE A 27 6.95 -10.61 -27.40
N VAL A 28 6.92 -9.44 -28.04
CA VAL A 28 6.85 -8.15 -27.36
C VAL A 28 5.50 -8.01 -26.62
N GLU A 29 4.41 -8.35 -27.29
CA GLU A 29 3.06 -8.32 -26.71
C GLU A 29 2.90 -9.34 -25.58
N TYR A 30 3.44 -10.54 -25.78
CA TYR A 30 3.45 -11.59 -24.77
C TYR A 30 4.19 -11.15 -23.51
N ARG A 31 5.37 -10.57 -23.68
CA ARG A 31 6.17 -10.07 -22.56
C ARG A 31 5.46 -8.95 -21.81
N LYS A 32 4.82 -8.02 -22.52
CA LYS A 32 4.01 -6.95 -21.91
C LYS A 32 2.85 -7.51 -21.12
N ALA A 33 2.18 -8.52 -21.64
CA ALA A 33 1.07 -9.18 -20.93
C ALA A 33 1.55 -9.83 -19.62
N LEU A 34 2.71 -10.48 -19.65
CA LEU A 34 3.30 -11.08 -18.44
C LEU A 34 3.67 -10.01 -17.41
N GLU A 35 4.23 -8.89 -17.85
CA GLU A 35 4.58 -7.78 -16.97
C GLU A 35 3.35 -7.17 -16.30
N LEU A 36 2.25 -7.01 -17.04
CA LEU A 36 0.97 -6.55 -16.49
C LEU A 36 0.40 -7.54 -15.48
N ALA A 37 0.52 -8.83 -15.75
CA ALA A 37 0.07 -9.87 -14.81
C ALA A 37 0.88 -9.82 -13.51
N VAL A 38 2.18 -9.61 -13.58
CA VAL A 38 3.03 -9.44 -12.39
C VAL A 38 2.60 -8.22 -11.59
N LYS A 39 2.33 -7.09 -12.25
CA LYS A 39 1.83 -5.88 -11.58
C LYS A 39 0.51 -6.13 -10.85
N ALA A 40 -0.42 -6.81 -11.51
CA ALA A 40 -1.72 -7.13 -10.92
C ALA A 40 -1.57 -8.03 -9.69
N LEU A 41 -0.72 -9.04 -9.77
CA LEU A 41 -0.46 -9.96 -8.65
C LEU A 41 0.22 -9.25 -7.48
N LYS A 42 1.15 -8.34 -7.74
CA LYS A 42 1.79 -7.54 -6.68
C LYS A 42 0.77 -6.72 -5.91
N LYS A 43 -0.26 -6.20 -6.57
CA LYS A 43 -1.33 -5.43 -5.90
C LYS A 43 -2.24 -6.31 -5.04
N GLN A 44 -2.26 -7.62 -5.27
CA GLN A 44 -2.99 -8.56 -4.41
C GLN A 44 -2.20 -8.92 -3.16
N MET A 45 -0.91 -8.62 -3.12
CA MET A 45 -0.09 -8.80 -1.92
C MET A 45 -0.33 -7.63 -0.98
N ARG A 46 -0.67 -7.93 0.28
CA ARG A 46 -0.89 -6.88 1.29
C ARG A 46 0.38 -6.08 1.50
N ARG A 47 0.25 -4.77 1.40
CA ARG A 47 1.33 -3.84 1.71
C ARG A 47 0.90 -2.92 2.82
N LYS A 48 1.80 -2.71 3.76
CA LYS A 48 1.52 -1.88 4.94
C LYS A 48 1.27 -0.44 4.51
N VAL A 49 0.19 0.14 5.03
CA VAL A 49 -0.16 1.53 4.82
C VAL A 49 0.96 2.42 5.39
N ARG A 50 1.30 3.49 4.69
CA ARG A 50 2.26 4.48 5.18
C ARG A 50 1.51 5.55 5.98
N TYR A 51 2.17 6.07 7.01
CA TYR A 51 1.64 7.11 7.88
C TYR A 51 2.61 8.27 7.89
N GLU A 52 2.14 9.48 7.57
CA GLU A 52 2.99 10.66 7.50
C GLU A 52 2.32 11.87 8.15
N VAL A 53 3.14 12.76 8.69
CA VAL A 53 2.71 14.11 9.07
C VAL A 53 2.71 14.93 7.78
N VAL A 54 1.56 15.46 7.39
CA VAL A 54 1.43 16.21 6.12
C VAL A 54 1.43 17.70 6.30
N GLU A 55 0.93 18.20 7.45
CA GLU A 55 0.84 19.63 7.68
C GLU A 55 0.78 19.91 9.18
N TYR A 56 1.25 21.10 9.56
CA TYR A 56 1.06 21.65 10.91
C TYR A 56 0.21 22.92 10.80
N ASP A 57 -0.91 22.93 11.53
CA ASP A 57 -1.79 24.10 11.58
C ASP A 57 -1.39 24.98 12.75
N GLU A 58 -0.76 26.11 12.46
CA GLU A 58 -0.29 27.07 13.47
C GLU A 58 -1.44 27.72 14.26
N CYS A 59 -2.59 27.90 13.60
CA CYS A 59 -3.75 28.55 14.22
C CYS A 59 -4.34 27.72 15.35
N TYR A 60 -4.35 26.40 15.19
CA TYR A 60 -4.93 25.46 16.15
C TYR A 60 -3.90 24.62 16.90
N ASP A 61 -2.62 24.81 16.59
CA ASP A 61 -1.50 24.06 17.18
C ASP A 61 -1.73 22.54 17.09
N VAL A 62 -2.13 22.07 15.92
CA VAL A 62 -2.37 20.66 15.65
C VAL A 62 -1.59 20.19 14.42
N ASN A 63 -1.16 18.93 14.46
CA ASN A 63 -0.58 18.25 13.30
C ASN A 63 -1.68 17.57 12.51
N LEU A 64 -1.57 17.62 11.19
CA LEU A 64 -2.39 16.85 10.28
C LEU A 64 -1.58 15.67 9.78
N TYR A 65 -2.19 14.49 9.79
CA TYR A 65 -1.59 13.23 9.40
C TYR A 65 -2.35 12.62 8.25
N ALA A 66 -1.67 11.77 7.49
CA ALA A 66 -2.32 11.00 6.42
C ALA A 66 -1.92 9.54 6.48
N CYS A 67 -2.89 8.68 6.18
CA CYS A 67 -2.66 7.28 5.86
C CYS A 67 -2.55 7.18 4.33
N ILE A 68 -1.43 6.70 3.84
CA ILE A 68 -1.05 6.80 2.43
C ILE A 68 -0.91 5.43 1.81
N CYS A 69 -1.49 5.25 0.62
CA CYS A 69 -1.32 4.02 -0.14
C CYS A 69 0.17 3.83 -0.50
N PRO A 70 0.77 2.67 -0.15
CA PRO A 70 2.19 2.44 -0.41
C PRO A 70 2.54 2.32 -1.90
N SER A 71 1.55 2.12 -2.76
CA SER A 71 1.78 1.93 -4.19
C SER A 71 1.59 3.20 -5.01
N CYS A 72 0.51 3.95 -4.79
CA CYS A 72 0.20 5.13 -5.61
C CYS A 72 0.33 6.47 -4.89
N GLY A 73 0.53 6.45 -3.59
CA GLY A 73 0.67 7.68 -2.79
C GLY A 73 -0.64 8.41 -2.49
N LEU A 74 -1.80 7.79 -2.76
CA LEU A 74 -3.08 8.40 -2.42
C LEU A 74 -3.20 8.58 -0.92
N HIS A 75 -3.62 9.76 -0.48
CA HIS A 75 -4.02 9.99 0.90
C HIS A 75 -5.40 9.35 1.11
N ILE A 76 -5.40 8.15 1.71
CA ILE A 76 -6.63 7.37 1.89
C ILE A 76 -7.48 7.98 2.99
N ILE A 77 -6.84 8.38 4.08
CA ILE A 77 -7.47 8.95 5.27
C ILE A 77 -6.59 10.09 5.76
N GLU A 78 -7.19 11.20 6.13
CA GLU A 78 -6.51 12.29 6.82
C GLU A 78 -7.13 12.44 8.22
N PHE A 79 -6.29 12.69 9.21
CA PHE A 79 -6.72 12.89 10.59
C PHE A 79 -5.79 13.87 11.30
N SER A 80 -6.21 14.37 12.46
CA SER A 80 -5.44 15.34 13.24
C SER A 80 -5.21 14.86 14.67
N ASP A 81 -4.39 15.60 15.42
CA ASP A 81 -4.21 15.35 16.87
C ASP A 81 -5.54 15.32 17.62
N ASN A 82 -6.54 16.07 17.14
CA ASN A 82 -7.85 16.15 17.78
C ASN A 82 -8.65 14.86 17.64
N ASP A 83 -8.30 14.01 16.68
CA ASP A 83 -8.97 12.71 16.48
C ASP A 83 -8.43 11.62 17.40
N VAL A 84 -7.32 11.88 18.08
CA VAL A 84 -6.70 10.92 18.99
C VAL A 84 -7.51 10.86 20.29
N VAL A 85 -8.01 9.68 20.61
CA VAL A 85 -8.90 9.45 21.78
C VAL A 85 -8.13 8.87 22.95
N PHE A 86 -7.17 7.99 22.67
CA PHE A 86 -6.37 7.31 23.68
C PHE A 86 -4.99 7.93 23.78
N LYS A 87 -4.48 8.08 25.01
CA LYS A 87 -3.12 8.55 25.19
C LYS A 87 -2.13 7.62 24.53
N CYS A 88 -1.26 8.22 23.70
CA CYS A 88 -0.21 7.52 22.98
C CYS A 88 1.14 8.02 23.53
N ASN A 89 2.04 7.10 23.85
CA ASN A 89 3.38 7.45 24.35
C ASN A 89 4.37 7.73 23.22
N SER A 90 3.92 7.65 22.00
CA SER A 90 4.73 7.85 20.81
C SER A 90 4.18 9.00 19.97
N ASP A 91 5.08 9.75 19.35
CA ASP A 91 4.72 10.83 18.42
C ASP A 91 4.63 10.31 16.97
N SER A 92 4.76 9.00 16.75
CA SER A 92 4.73 8.46 15.39
C SER A 92 3.31 8.57 14.81
N PRO A 93 3.18 8.96 13.51
CA PRO A 93 1.87 9.05 12.85
C PRO A 93 1.08 7.73 12.89
N GLU A 94 1.76 6.58 12.82
CA GLU A 94 1.11 5.28 12.89
C GLU A 94 0.44 5.06 14.25
N ASP A 95 1.16 5.33 15.34
CA ASP A 95 0.63 5.18 16.68
C ASP A 95 -0.53 6.16 16.95
N MET A 96 -0.40 7.39 16.44
CA MET A 96 -1.46 8.39 16.51
C MET A 96 -2.72 7.92 15.79
N PHE A 97 -2.59 7.30 14.60
CA PHE A 97 -3.72 6.74 13.87
C PHE A 97 -4.42 5.64 14.67
N HIS A 98 -3.66 4.67 15.18
CA HIS A 98 -4.24 3.56 15.94
C HIS A 98 -4.88 3.99 17.26
N SER A 99 -4.53 5.17 17.76
CA SER A 99 -5.13 5.79 18.94
C SER A 99 -6.29 6.73 18.62
N SER A 100 -6.63 6.89 17.33
CA SER A 100 -7.68 7.80 16.88
C SER A 100 -9.03 7.13 16.72
N MET A 101 -10.10 7.92 16.73
CA MET A 101 -11.45 7.47 16.43
C MET A 101 -11.56 6.97 14.98
N VAL A 102 -10.78 7.57 14.08
CA VAL A 102 -10.80 7.27 12.65
C VAL A 102 -10.39 5.82 12.38
N HIS A 103 -9.46 5.29 13.16
CA HIS A 103 -9.01 3.91 13.08
C HIS A 103 -10.17 2.91 13.16
N HIS A 104 -11.06 3.06 14.13
CA HIS A 104 -12.19 2.15 14.31
C HIS A 104 -13.22 2.25 13.19
N ALA A 105 -13.37 3.44 12.59
CA ALA A 105 -14.33 3.65 11.52
C ALA A 105 -13.86 3.06 10.17
N TYR A 106 -12.56 3.02 9.93
CA TYR A 106 -12.00 2.68 8.62
C TYR A 106 -11.36 1.30 8.52
N ILE A 107 -10.87 0.72 9.62
CA ILE A 107 -10.35 -0.65 9.60
C ILE A 107 -11.47 -1.62 9.27
N GLY A 108 -11.27 -2.43 8.24
CA GLY A 108 -12.25 -3.38 7.74
C GLY A 108 -13.12 -2.88 6.61
N MET A 109 -13.18 -1.56 6.37
CA MET A 109 -13.92 -1.00 5.25
C MET A 109 -13.06 -0.74 4.03
N ASN A 110 -11.77 -0.45 4.22
CA ASN A 110 -10.83 -0.12 3.16
C ASN A 110 -9.71 -1.15 3.07
N ASN A 111 -10.03 -2.33 2.53
CA ASN A 111 -9.03 -3.38 2.31
C ASN A 111 -8.17 -3.13 1.07
N TYR A 112 -8.61 -2.21 0.20
CA TYR A 112 -7.95 -1.90 -1.06
C TYR A 112 -7.93 -0.40 -1.28
N CYS A 113 -6.87 0.09 -1.93
CA CYS A 113 -6.82 1.48 -2.37
C CYS A 113 -7.84 1.72 -3.49
N ASN A 114 -8.71 2.71 -3.32
CA ASN A 114 -9.74 3.05 -4.30
C ASN A 114 -9.17 3.51 -5.64
N ARG A 115 -7.94 4.02 -5.62
CA ARG A 115 -7.31 4.60 -6.81
C ARG A 115 -6.56 3.56 -7.63
N CYS A 116 -5.76 2.70 -6.99
CA CYS A 116 -4.87 1.79 -7.71
C CYS A 116 -5.16 0.31 -7.48
N GLY A 117 -6.04 -0.03 -6.53
CA GLY A 117 -6.40 -1.40 -6.23
C GLY A 117 -5.41 -2.17 -5.36
N GLN A 118 -4.39 -1.48 -4.81
CA GLN A 118 -3.43 -2.14 -3.92
C GLN A 118 -4.13 -2.67 -2.67
N LYS A 119 -3.90 -3.94 -2.35
CA LYS A 119 -4.38 -4.54 -1.10
C LYS A 119 -3.61 -3.93 0.06
N LEU A 120 -4.35 -3.48 1.08
CA LEU A 120 -3.79 -2.71 2.19
C LEU A 120 -3.69 -3.54 3.46
N ASP A 121 -2.61 -3.34 4.21
CA ASP A 121 -2.40 -3.90 5.53
C ASP A 121 -2.45 -2.78 6.56
N TRP A 122 -3.49 -2.82 7.39
CA TRP A 122 -3.73 -1.84 8.45
C TRP A 122 -3.26 -2.32 9.82
N SER A 123 -2.57 -3.46 9.88
CA SER A 123 -2.11 -4.02 11.16
C SER A 123 -1.13 -3.09 11.87
N GLU A 124 -1.06 -3.21 13.20
CA GLU A 124 -0.09 -2.49 14.00
C GLU A 124 1.33 -2.99 13.71
N LYS A 125 2.33 -2.22 14.15
CA LYS A 125 3.74 -2.60 13.97
C LYS A 125 4.03 -3.96 14.57
N ASP A 126 4.78 -4.77 13.82
CA ASP A 126 5.28 -6.04 14.30
C ASP A 126 6.28 -5.83 15.45
N GLY A 127 6.38 -6.81 16.35
CA GLY A 127 7.34 -6.78 17.46
C GLY A 127 6.87 -5.95 18.66
N VAL A 128 5.65 -5.60 18.69
CA VAL A 128 5.04 -4.91 19.83
C VAL A 128 4.72 -5.91 20.94
#